data_07c6cd6a7f37a7c61f660f1282481b2c
#
_entry.id   07c6cd6a7f37a7c61f660f1282481b2c
#
_cell.length_a   1.000
_cell.length_b   1.000
_cell.length_c   1.000
_cell.angle_alpha   90.00
_cell.angle_beta   90.00
_cell.angle_gamma   90.00
#
_symmetry.space_group_name_H-M   'P 1'
#
loop_
_entity.id
_entity.type
_entity.pdbx_description
1 polymer ?
#
loop_
_entity_poly.entity_id
_entity_poly.type
_entity_poly.pdbx_seq_one_letter_code
_entity_poly.pdbx_strand_id
1 'polypeptide(L)'
;MIVYVMSIVEGGILLTNTVEIMSVELVIAADPSIKIVQSIGSVLHGVLMEVVGTEYAGQLHESGLRPYSQYIYFDKDKKQYIWRLSAVTADAINRIVRPMLEMHEKIFLKQKRGHIYIKSRTILEETCYEALINKFWSSDSSYTQAKLHCMSTTSFKVDQQYTIFPEAFRIYRYLLRQWNQFSTFGTMDTDLLLGALETGAF
;
A
#
# COMPACT_ATOMS: atom_id res chain seq x y z
N MET A 1 0.81 0.28 13.87
CA MET A 1 2.27 0.37 13.89
C MET A 1 2.80 -0.40 15.08
N ILE A 2 3.47 -1.50 14.86
CA ILE A 2 4.19 -2.20 15.93
C ILE A 2 5.65 -1.79 15.81
N VAL A 3 6.19 -0.98 16.67
CA VAL A 3 7.62 -0.63 16.80
C VAL A 3 8.22 -1.63 17.75
N TYR A 4 9.31 -2.26 17.42
CA TYR A 4 10.10 -2.92 18.39
C TYR A 4 10.79 -1.87 19.28
N VAL A 5 10.24 -1.58 20.43
CA VAL A 5 10.93 -0.87 21.49
C VAL A 5 11.64 -1.90 22.33
N MET A 6 12.97 -1.87 22.36
CA MET A 6 13.73 -2.63 23.35
C MET A 6 13.56 -1.93 24.69
N SER A 7 12.79 -2.53 25.60
CA SER A 7 12.83 -2.18 27.01
C SER A 7 13.53 -3.31 27.76
N ILE A 8 14.60 -2.98 28.46
CA ILE A 8 15.26 -3.90 29.40
C ILE A 8 14.50 -3.78 30.71
N VAL A 9 13.76 -4.83 31.09
CA VAL A 9 13.12 -4.94 32.37
C VAL A 9 13.68 -6.21 33.02
N GLU A 10 14.42 -6.04 34.11
CA GLU A 10 14.92 -7.12 35.02
C GLU A 10 15.37 -8.41 34.31
N GLY A 11 16.43 -8.30 33.48
CA GLY A 11 17.09 -9.48 32.89
C GLY A 11 16.43 -10.06 31.63
N GLY A 12 15.36 -9.44 31.08
CA GLY A 12 14.69 -9.81 29.84
C GLY A 12 14.64 -8.65 28.85
N ILE A 13 14.87 -8.93 27.54
CA ILE A 13 14.64 -7.97 26.46
C ILE A 13 13.19 -8.14 26.01
N LEU A 14 12.36 -7.15 26.24
CA LEU A 14 11.01 -7.11 25.71
C LEU A 14 11.05 -6.41 24.34
N LEU A 15 10.91 -7.19 23.26
CA LEU A 15 10.78 -6.69 21.91
C LEU A 15 9.31 -6.35 21.66
N THR A 16 8.97 -5.08 21.57
CA THR A 16 7.64 -4.66 21.11
C THR A 16 7.68 -4.38 19.61
N ASN A 17 6.88 -5.10 18.85
CA ASN A 17 6.85 -5.04 17.39
C ASN A 17 6.15 -3.77 16.86
N THR A 18 6.80 -3.01 15.97
CA THR A 18 6.14 -1.93 15.20
C THR A 18 5.62 -2.45 13.88
N VAL A 19 4.32 -2.35 13.62
CA VAL A 19 3.79 -2.54 12.26
C VAL A 19 4.24 -1.39 11.37
N GLU A 20 4.99 -1.71 10.34
CA GLU A 20 5.49 -0.75 9.35
C GLU A 20 4.80 -0.92 8.01
N ILE A 21 4.21 -2.09 7.78
CA ILE A 21 3.50 -2.43 6.56
C ILE A 21 2.13 -2.98 6.95
N MET A 22 1.08 -2.35 6.41
CA MET A 22 -0.29 -2.77 6.65
C MET A 22 -1.10 -2.72 5.36
N SER A 23 -1.94 -3.74 5.14
CA SER A 23 -2.88 -3.79 4.03
C SER A 23 -4.27 -4.14 4.54
N VAL A 24 -5.27 -3.39 4.11
CA VAL A 24 -6.66 -3.55 4.54
C VAL A 24 -7.62 -3.53 3.36
N GLU A 25 -8.74 -4.22 3.51
CA GLU A 25 -9.87 -4.17 2.59
C GLU A 25 -11.11 -3.62 3.26
N LEU A 26 -11.75 -2.70 2.58
CA LEU A 26 -13.04 -2.15 2.93
C LEU A 26 -14.06 -2.62 1.89
N VAL A 27 -15.05 -3.41 2.30
CA VAL A 27 -16.19 -3.72 1.44
C VAL A 27 -17.06 -2.48 1.37
N ILE A 28 -17.31 -1.97 0.16
CA ILE A 28 -18.06 -0.74 -0.02
C ILE A 28 -19.33 -0.96 -0.86
N ALA A 29 -20.36 -0.20 -0.53
CA ALA A 29 -21.56 -0.01 -1.32
C ALA A 29 -21.78 1.50 -1.53
N ALA A 30 -22.61 1.88 -2.48
CA ALA A 30 -22.92 3.27 -2.76
C ALA A 30 -24.43 3.50 -2.90
N ASP A 31 -24.86 4.75 -2.77
CA ASP A 31 -26.22 5.14 -3.14
C ASP A 31 -26.53 4.72 -4.59
N PRO A 32 -27.80 4.36 -4.92
CA PRO A 32 -28.17 3.89 -6.27
C PRO A 32 -27.80 4.87 -7.40
N SER A 33 -27.69 6.16 -7.08
CA SER A 33 -27.29 7.21 -8.02
C SER A 33 -25.78 7.21 -8.33
N ILE A 34 -24.97 6.51 -7.54
CA ILE A 34 -23.51 6.50 -7.67
C ILE A 34 -23.06 5.17 -8.29
N LYS A 35 -22.53 5.24 -9.50
CA LYS A 35 -21.87 4.09 -10.12
C LYS A 35 -20.44 3.98 -9.61
N ILE A 36 -20.12 2.85 -8.99
CA ILE A 36 -18.74 2.52 -8.62
C ILE A 36 -18.04 2.00 -9.87
N VAL A 37 -17.24 2.88 -10.46
CA VAL A 37 -16.41 2.60 -11.63
C VAL A 37 -14.96 3.00 -11.29
N GLN A 38 -14.00 2.64 -12.13
CA GLN A 38 -12.58 2.91 -11.85
C GLN A 38 -12.28 4.39 -11.53
N SER A 39 -12.97 5.33 -12.17
CA SER A 39 -12.80 6.77 -11.90
C SER A 39 -13.22 7.21 -10.50
N ILE A 40 -13.92 6.38 -9.72
CA ILE A 40 -14.26 6.71 -8.33
C ILE A 40 -13.00 6.73 -7.44
N GLY A 41 -11.91 6.10 -7.89
CA GLY A 41 -10.64 6.09 -7.17
C GLY A 41 -10.11 7.49 -6.84
N SER A 42 -10.25 8.45 -7.76
CA SER A 42 -9.87 9.84 -7.51
C SER A 42 -10.76 10.53 -6.46
N VAL A 43 -12.05 10.20 -6.44
CA VAL A 43 -12.99 10.74 -5.44
C VAL A 43 -12.68 10.17 -4.06
N LEU A 44 -12.40 8.86 -3.97
CA LEU A 44 -12.01 8.21 -2.72
C LEU A 44 -10.62 8.64 -2.24
N HIS A 45 -9.71 8.96 -3.17
CA HIS A 45 -8.46 9.63 -2.80
C HIS A 45 -8.72 10.98 -2.11
N GLY A 46 -9.70 11.75 -2.58
CA GLY A 46 -10.13 12.98 -1.92
C GLY A 46 -10.61 12.72 -0.48
N VAL A 47 -11.36 11.65 -0.25
CA VAL A 47 -11.77 11.25 1.12
C VAL A 47 -10.55 10.96 2.00
N LEU A 48 -9.54 10.23 1.48
CA LEU A 48 -8.31 9.99 2.25
C LEU A 48 -7.59 11.30 2.60
N MET A 49 -7.51 12.24 1.66
CA MET A 49 -6.87 13.54 1.90
C MET A 49 -7.63 14.39 2.93
N GLU A 50 -8.96 14.28 3.00
CA GLU A 50 -9.75 14.90 4.05
C GLU A 50 -9.48 14.26 5.44
N VAL A 51 -9.33 12.94 5.47
CA VAL A 51 -9.03 12.19 6.72
C VAL A 51 -7.65 12.52 7.27
N VAL A 52 -6.63 12.62 6.41
CA VAL A 52 -5.25 12.88 6.86
C VAL A 52 -4.99 14.33 7.23
N GLY A 53 -5.87 15.24 6.84
CA GLY A 53 -5.72 16.67 7.07
C GLY A 53 -4.75 17.37 6.12
N THR A 54 -4.82 18.70 6.08
CA THR A 54 -4.14 19.53 5.07
C THR A 54 -2.62 19.47 5.15
N GLU A 55 -2.05 19.40 6.36
CA GLU A 55 -0.60 19.38 6.56
C GLU A 55 0.02 18.10 5.97
N TYR A 56 -0.48 16.93 6.38
CA TYR A 56 0.07 15.66 5.88
C TYR A 56 -0.27 15.44 4.39
N ALA A 57 -1.43 15.88 3.95
CA ALA A 57 -1.77 15.88 2.52
C ALA A 57 -0.76 16.71 1.70
N GLY A 58 -0.31 17.87 2.22
CA GLY A 58 0.75 18.68 1.61
C GLY A 58 2.05 17.90 1.48
N GLN A 59 2.52 17.28 2.56
CA GLN A 59 3.74 16.44 2.56
C GLN A 59 3.66 15.29 1.55
N LEU A 60 2.50 14.64 1.43
CA LEU A 60 2.27 13.58 0.45
C LEU A 60 2.30 14.08 -1.01
N HIS A 61 1.97 15.34 -1.24
CA HIS A 61 2.05 15.96 -2.57
C HIS A 61 3.47 16.36 -2.97
N GLU A 62 4.32 16.73 -2.02
CA GLU A 62 5.70 17.11 -2.25
C GLU A 62 6.60 15.90 -2.54
N SER A 63 6.32 14.74 -1.94
CA SER A 63 7.11 13.53 -2.12
C SER A 63 6.85 12.88 -3.48
N GLY A 64 7.89 12.56 -4.24
CA GLY A 64 7.78 11.85 -5.52
C GLY A 64 7.25 10.42 -5.38
N LEU A 65 7.61 9.73 -4.28
CA LEU A 65 7.10 8.41 -3.90
C LEU A 65 6.13 8.57 -2.73
N ARG A 66 5.09 7.75 -2.71
CA ARG A 66 4.09 7.78 -1.65
C ARG A 66 4.18 6.53 -0.79
N PRO A 67 4.09 6.68 0.55
CA PRO A 67 4.17 5.55 1.48
C PRO A 67 2.86 4.76 1.55
N TYR A 68 1.91 5.02 0.67
CA TYR A 68 0.63 4.33 0.62
C TYR A 68 0.16 4.13 -0.82
N SER A 69 -0.76 3.21 -0.97
CA SER A 69 -1.49 2.98 -2.22
C SER A 69 -2.96 2.70 -1.94
N GLN A 70 -3.80 2.97 -2.93
CA GLN A 70 -5.20 2.57 -2.92
C GLN A 70 -5.65 2.10 -4.30
N TYR A 71 -6.57 1.17 -4.32
CA TYR A 71 -7.30 0.81 -5.53
C TYR A 71 -8.66 0.21 -5.21
N ILE A 72 -9.53 0.20 -6.22
CA ILE A 72 -10.87 -0.35 -6.11
C ILE A 72 -11.04 -1.41 -7.18
N TYR A 73 -11.64 -2.52 -6.80
CA TYR A 73 -11.98 -3.58 -7.71
C TYR A 73 -13.33 -4.20 -7.36
N PHE A 74 -13.92 -4.90 -8.32
CA PHE A 74 -15.12 -5.68 -8.10
C PHE A 74 -14.73 -7.15 -7.90
N ASP A 75 -15.03 -7.68 -6.71
CA ASP A 75 -14.89 -9.10 -6.42
C ASP A 75 -16.06 -9.83 -7.06
N LYS A 76 -15.79 -10.61 -8.12
CA LYS A 76 -16.81 -11.31 -8.91
C LYS A 76 -17.45 -12.47 -8.14
N ASP A 77 -16.68 -13.13 -7.27
CA ASP A 77 -17.14 -14.29 -6.52
C ASP A 77 -18.09 -13.86 -5.39
N LYS A 78 -17.71 -12.80 -4.69
CA LYS A 78 -18.52 -12.24 -3.60
C LYS A 78 -19.53 -11.19 -4.08
N LYS A 79 -19.48 -10.80 -5.36
CA LYS A 79 -20.32 -9.77 -5.99
C LYS A 79 -20.35 -8.45 -5.23
N GLN A 80 -19.17 -7.98 -4.80
CA GLN A 80 -19.03 -6.77 -4.00
C GLN A 80 -17.84 -5.91 -4.47
N TYR A 81 -17.93 -4.62 -4.19
CA TYR A 81 -16.82 -3.69 -4.43
C TYR A 81 -15.90 -3.66 -3.22
N ILE A 82 -14.60 -3.76 -3.50
CA ILE A 82 -13.55 -3.72 -2.50
C ILE A 82 -12.69 -2.47 -2.74
N TRP A 83 -12.53 -1.68 -1.70
CA TRP A 83 -11.56 -0.59 -1.65
C TRP A 83 -10.39 -1.07 -0.80
N ARG A 84 -9.24 -1.32 -1.43
CA ARG A 84 -8.02 -1.74 -0.75
C ARG A 84 -7.14 -0.54 -0.49
N LEU A 85 -6.59 -0.49 0.72
CA LEU A 85 -5.60 0.48 1.17
C LEU A 85 -4.39 -0.27 1.67
N SER A 86 -3.19 0.21 1.33
CA SER A 86 -1.94 -0.33 1.84
C SER A 86 -1.01 0.81 2.19
N ALA A 87 -0.26 0.67 3.27
CA ALA A 87 0.77 1.61 3.70
C ALA A 87 2.05 0.85 4.02
N VAL A 88 3.19 1.48 3.75
CA VAL A 88 4.53 0.91 3.89
C VAL A 88 5.40 1.71 4.87
N THR A 89 4.79 2.58 5.66
CA THR A 89 5.43 3.24 6.81
C THR A 89 4.47 3.32 7.98
N ALA A 90 5.02 3.31 9.15
CA ALA A 90 4.30 3.45 10.40
C ALA A 90 3.47 4.74 10.47
N ASP A 91 4.01 5.85 9.97
CA ASP A 91 3.33 7.14 9.96
C ASP A 91 2.12 7.11 9.01
N ALA A 92 2.26 6.55 7.81
CA ALA A 92 1.15 6.38 6.88
C ALA A 92 0.06 5.42 7.41
N ILE A 93 0.45 4.37 8.12
CA ILE A 93 -0.52 3.48 8.79
C ILE A 93 -1.35 4.26 9.79
N ASN A 94 -0.71 5.05 10.65
CA ASN A 94 -1.41 5.80 11.72
C ASN A 94 -2.26 6.94 11.17
N ARG A 95 -1.83 7.61 10.09
CA ARG A 95 -2.51 8.79 9.54
C ARG A 95 -3.53 8.46 8.46
N ILE A 96 -3.40 7.32 7.78
CA ILE A 96 -4.28 6.93 6.67
C ILE A 96 -5.07 5.67 7.02
N VAL A 97 -4.38 4.54 7.29
CA VAL A 97 -5.04 3.24 7.34
C VAL A 97 -5.88 3.07 8.60
N ARG A 98 -5.32 3.38 9.78
CA ARG A 98 -6.05 3.26 11.06
C ARG A 98 -7.28 4.16 11.13
N PRO A 99 -7.23 5.44 10.76
CA PRO A 99 -8.43 6.28 10.72
C PRO A 99 -9.52 5.73 9.80
N MET A 100 -9.16 5.09 8.68
CA MET A 100 -10.13 4.45 7.79
C MET A 100 -10.75 3.18 8.38
N LEU A 101 -10.05 2.49 9.27
CA LEU A 101 -10.60 1.37 10.03
C LEU A 101 -11.59 1.83 11.12
N GLU A 102 -11.42 3.03 11.66
CA GLU A 102 -12.17 3.58 12.79
C GLU A 102 -13.29 4.55 12.36
N MET A 103 -13.24 5.08 11.14
CA MET A 103 -14.20 6.08 10.68
C MET A 103 -15.63 5.54 10.59
N HIS A 104 -16.60 6.46 10.53
CA HIS A 104 -18.01 6.13 10.35
C HIS A 104 -18.24 5.32 9.08
N GLU A 105 -19.22 4.42 9.12
CA GLU A 105 -19.58 3.58 7.98
C GLU A 105 -20.11 4.38 6.78
N LYS A 106 -20.69 5.55 7.00
CA LYS A 106 -21.30 6.40 5.98
C LYS A 106 -20.40 7.57 5.64
N ILE A 107 -19.99 7.67 4.39
CA ILE A 107 -19.10 8.72 3.87
C ILE A 107 -19.83 9.50 2.79
N PHE A 108 -19.93 10.81 2.95
CA PHE A 108 -20.51 11.68 1.94
C PHE A 108 -19.48 12.05 0.88
N LEU A 109 -19.78 11.75 -0.37
CA LEU A 109 -18.95 12.12 -1.53
C LEU A 109 -19.43 13.46 -2.12
N LYS A 110 -18.76 14.55 -1.78
CA LYS A 110 -19.13 15.92 -2.22
C LYS A 110 -19.26 16.01 -3.75
N GLN A 111 -18.31 15.44 -4.49
CA GLN A 111 -18.28 15.46 -5.95
C GLN A 111 -19.42 14.65 -6.60
N LYS A 112 -19.96 13.67 -5.91
CA LYS A 112 -21.05 12.79 -6.40
C LYS A 112 -22.40 13.13 -5.79
N ARG A 113 -22.46 14.03 -4.82
CA ARG A 113 -23.65 14.44 -4.05
C ARG A 113 -24.43 13.24 -3.48
N GLY A 114 -23.72 12.27 -2.95
CA GLY A 114 -24.30 11.05 -2.40
C GLY A 114 -23.31 10.32 -1.50
N HIS A 115 -23.69 9.12 -1.02
CA HIS A 115 -22.92 8.41 -0.02
C HIS A 115 -22.33 7.10 -0.54
N ILE A 116 -21.19 6.74 0.02
CA ILE A 116 -20.72 5.36 0.08
C ILE A 116 -20.87 4.85 1.51
N TYR A 117 -20.95 3.53 1.63
CA TYR A 117 -21.13 2.82 2.88
C TYR A 117 -20.05 1.76 3.00
N ILE A 118 -19.30 1.77 4.09
CA ILE A 118 -18.36 0.71 4.43
C ILE A 118 -19.15 -0.40 5.13
N LYS A 119 -19.24 -1.57 4.50
CA LYS A 119 -20.01 -2.72 5.00
C LYS A 119 -19.19 -3.61 5.92
N SER A 120 -17.90 -3.75 5.64
CA SER A 120 -16.97 -4.47 6.50
C SER A 120 -15.55 -4.01 6.28
N ARG A 121 -14.68 -4.32 7.22
CA ARG A 121 -13.26 -3.99 7.23
C ARG A 121 -12.48 -5.25 7.57
N THR A 122 -11.42 -5.52 6.82
CA THR A 122 -10.57 -6.68 7.04
C THR A 122 -9.11 -6.26 6.94
N ILE A 123 -8.34 -6.57 7.97
CA ILE A 123 -6.88 -6.43 7.91
C ILE A 123 -6.36 -7.68 7.20
N LEU A 124 -5.66 -7.49 6.09
CA LEU A 124 -5.10 -8.59 5.30
C LEU A 124 -3.69 -8.94 5.72
N GLU A 125 -2.91 -7.91 6.04
CA GLU A 125 -1.50 -8.03 6.38
C GLU A 125 -1.13 -6.96 7.39
N GLU A 126 -0.41 -7.36 8.43
CA GLU A 126 0.32 -6.50 9.36
C GLU A 126 1.70 -7.10 9.55
N THR A 127 2.75 -6.36 9.17
CA THR A 127 4.13 -6.85 9.26
C THR A 127 5.12 -5.70 9.41
N CYS A 128 6.41 -6.01 9.56
CA CYS A 128 7.51 -5.06 9.51
C CYS A 128 8.55 -5.51 8.50
N TYR A 129 9.48 -4.61 8.14
CA TYR A 129 10.53 -4.91 7.16
C TYR A 129 11.44 -6.06 7.61
N GLU A 130 11.79 -6.10 8.89
CA GLU A 130 12.58 -7.18 9.45
C GLU A 130 11.91 -8.56 9.29
N ALA A 131 10.61 -8.62 9.57
CA ALA A 131 9.85 -9.86 9.39
C ALA A 131 9.78 -10.31 7.92
N LEU A 132 9.69 -9.37 6.97
CA LEU A 132 9.76 -9.68 5.54
C LEU A 132 11.13 -10.25 5.15
N ILE A 133 12.21 -9.62 5.61
CA ILE A 133 13.57 -10.11 5.35
C ILE A 133 13.73 -11.51 5.94
N ASN A 134 13.34 -11.72 7.19
CA ASN A 134 13.44 -13.03 7.83
C ASN A 134 12.62 -14.10 7.08
N LYS A 135 11.45 -13.75 6.56
CA LYS A 135 10.59 -14.67 5.82
C LYS A 135 11.18 -15.06 4.47
N PHE A 136 11.78 -14.12 3.75
CA PHE A 136 12.17 -14.32 2.34
C PHE A 136 13.67 -14.51 2.14
N TRP A 137 14.52 -14.04 3.06
CA TRP A 137 15.97 -14.07 2.93
C TRP A 137 16.66 -15.09 3.83
N SER A 138 16.05 -15.44 4.98
CA SER A 138 16.64 -16.40 5.94
C SER A 138 16.19 -17.84 5.70
N SER A 139 15.26 -18.08 4.78
CA SER A 139 14.82 -19.45 4.46
C SER A 139 15.74 -20.08 3.42
N ASP A 140 16.04 -21.39 3.59
CA ASP A 140 16.78 -22.20 2.60
C ASP A 140 16.06 -22.29 1.24
N SER A 141 14.89 -21.68 1.11
CA SER A 141 14.12 -21.64 -0.14
C SER A 141 14.53 -20.45 -1.00
N SER A 142 15.22 -20.69 -2.10
CA SER A 142 15.45 -19.70 -3.13
C SER A 142 14.15 -19.46 -3.92
N TYR A 143 13.60 -18.26 -3.80
CA TYR A 143 12.48 -17.84 -4.65
C TYR A 143 13.00 -17.44 -6.02
N THR A 144 12.78 -18.28 -7.03
CA THR A 144 13.24 -18.04 -8.41
C THR A 144 12.18 -17.41 -9.30
N GLN A 145 10.94 -17.29 -8.83
CA GLN A 145 9.83 -16.76 -9.61
C GLN A 145 8.91 -15.89 -8.76
N ALA A 146 8.45 -14.78 -9.33
CA ALA A 146 7.39 -13.95 -8.79
C ALA A 146 6.24 -13.79 -9.79
N LYS A 147 5.01 -14.04 -9.36
CA LYS A 147 3.80 -13.81 -10.16
C LYS A 147 3.16 -12.51 -9.74
N LEU A 148 3.13 -11.54 -10.67
CA LEU A 148 2.44 -10.28 -10.48
C LEU A 148 1.00 -10.37 -11.00
N HIS A 149 0.03 -10.02 -10.18
CA HIS A 149 -1.38 -10.02 -10.53
C HIS A 149 -1.91 -8.58 -10.55
N CYS A 150 -2.24 -8.06 -11.74
CA CYS A 150 -2.86 -6.75 -11.88
C CYS A 150 -4.36 -6.85 -11.62
N MET A 151 -4.81 -6.38 -10.45
CA MET A 151 -6.22 -6.45 -10.04
C MET A 151 -7.08 -5.35 -10.68
N SER A 152 -6.48 -4.36 -11.32
CA SER A 152 -7.15 -3.28 -12.04
C SER A 152 -6.39 -2.97 -13.32
N THR A 153 -6.99 -2.15 -14.18
CA THR A 153 -6.31 -1.61 -15.37
C THR A 153 -5.06 -0.85 -14.93
N THR A 154 -3.91 -1.31 -15.36
CA THR A 154 -2.62 -0.80 -14.93
C THR A 154 -1.90 -0.15 -16.10
N SER A 155 -1.32 1.02 -15.89
CA SER A 155 -0.45 1.70 -16.85
C SER A 155 0.80 2.21 -16.14
N PHE A 156 1.88 2.31 -16.88
CA PHE A 156 3.16 2.82 -16.39
C PHE A 156 3.45 4.17 -17.06
N LYS A 157 3.84 5.16 -16.27
CA LYS A 157 4.24 6.46 -16.81
C LYS A 157 5.75 6.47 -17.07
N VAL A 158 6.13 6.70 -18.32
CA VAL A 158 7.51 6.72 -18.78
C VAL A 158 7.69 7.94 -19.66
N ASP A 159 8.64 8.81 -19.31
CA ASP A 159 9.00 10.01 -20.08
C ASP A 159 7.77 10.81 -20.55
N GLN A 160 6.85 11.07 -19.59
CA GLN A 160 5.57 11.76 -19.80
C GLN A 160 4.52 10.97 -20.64
N GLN A 161 4.84 9.76 -21.11
CA GLN A 161 3.92 8.89 -21.85
C GLN A 161 3.43 7.73 -20.98
N TYR A 162 2.25 7.21 -21.29
CA TYR A 162 1.71 6.02 -20.63
C TYR A 162 1.90 4.78 -21.51
N THR A 163 2.44 3.73 -20.92
CA THR A 163 2.53 2.40 -21.53
C THR A 163 1.73 1.39 -20.71
N ILE A 164 1.14 0.41 -21.39
CA ILE A 164 0.41 -0.69 -20.77
C ILE A 164 1.28 -1.96 -20.65
N PHE A 165 2.46 -1.97 -21.25
CA PHE A 165 3.34 -3.13 -21.22
C PHE A 165 4.11 -3.17 -19.90
N PRO A 166 3.98 -4.27 -19.12
CA PRO A 166 4.75 -4.46 -17.89
C PRO A 166 6.18 -4.90 -18.25
N GLU A 167 7.12 -3.98 -18.12
CA GLU A 167 8.55 -4.29 -18.22
C GLU A 167 9.09 -4.64 -16.84
N ALA A 168 9.68 -5.81 -16.68
CA ALA A 168 10.23 -6.29 -15.42
C ALA A 168 11.20 -5.27 -14.80
N PHE A 169 12.14 -4.74 -15.60
CA PHE A 169 13.09 -3.72 -15.18
C PHE A 169 12.42 -2.50 -14.51
N ARG A 170 11.35 -1.98 -15.10
CA ARG A 170 10.63 -0.81 -14.56
C ARG A 170 9.92 -1.12 -13.25
N ILE A 171 9.33 -2.33 -13.16
CA ILE A 171 8.65 -2.78 -11.96
C ILE A 171 9.65 -2.92 -10.82
N TYR A 172 10.75 -3.63 -11.04
CA TYR A 172 11.79 -3.82 -10.02
C TYR A 172 12.46 -2.50 -9.61
N ARG A 173 12.78 -1.63 -10.58
CA ARG A 173 13.31 -0.29 -10.28
C ARG A 173 12.37 0.52 -9.40
N TYR A 174 11.07 0.47 -9.66
CA TYR A 174 10.09 1.15 -8.81
C TYR A 174 10.04 0.54 -7.41
N LEU A 175 10.01 -0.79 -7.29
CA LEU A 175 9.99 -1.48 -5.99
C LEU A 175 11.27 -1.21 -5.18
N LEU A 176 12.44 -1.23 -5.81
CA LEU A 176 13.71 -0.88 -5.15
C LEU A 176 13.73 0.57 -4.65
N ARG A 177 13.20 1.50 -5.44
CA ARG A 177 13.06 2.89 -4.99
C ARG A 177 12.10 3.02 -3.81
N GLN A 178 10.98 2.30 -3.81
CA GLN A 178 10.05 2.25 -2.68
C GLN A 178 10.75 1.68 -1.44
N TRP A 179 11.47 0.57 -1.60
CA TRP A 179 12.25 -0.03 -0.52
C TRP A 179 13.26 0.97 0.05
N ASN A 180 14.11 1.55 -0.78
CA ASN A 180 15.17 2.45 -0.34
C ASN A 180 14.63 3.76 0.29
N GLN A 181 13.41 4.17 -0.08
CA GLN A 181 12.78 5.37 0.48
C GLN A 181 12.12 5.10 1.83
N PHE A 182 11.52 3.91 2.04
CA PHE A 182 10.62 3.69 3.15
C PHE A 182 11.03 2.58 4.11
N SER A 183 11.95 1.69 3.72
CA SER A 183 12.42 0.61 4.57
C SER A 183 13.25 1.14 5.74
N THR A 184 12.97 0.62 6.93
CA THR A 184 13.78 0.82 8.13
C THR A 184 14.92 -0.19 8.25
N PHE A 185 14.91 -1.23 7.42
CA PHE A 185 15.90 -2.31 7.48
C PHE A 185 17.22 -1.98 6.78
N GLY A 186 17.22 -0.98 5.88
CA GLY A 186 18.39 -0.56 5.12
C GLY A 186 18.11 -0.41 3.63
N THR A 187 19.12 0.04 2.90
CA THR A 187 19.04 0.29 1.46
C THR A 187 19.62 -0.87 0.66
N MET A 188 19.08 -1.07 -0.54
CA MET A 188 19.59 -2.04 -1.52
C MET A 188 20.31 -1.30 -2.64
N ASP A 189 21.41 -1.89 -3.14
CA ASP A 189 22.13 -1.36 -4.29
C ASP A 189 21.28 -1.54 -5.56
N THR A 190 20.70 -0.44 -6.02
CA THR A 190 19.79 -0.42 -7.15
C THR A 190 20.48 -0.79 -8.45
N ASP A 191 21.71 -0.31 -8.66
CA ASP A 191 22.43 -0.51 -9.92
C ASP A 191 22.93 -1.95 -10.04
N LEU A 192 23.42 -2.51 -8.94
CA LEU A 192 23.80 -3.93 -8.89
C LEU A 192 22.63 -4.86 -9.19
N LEU A 193 21.48 -4.64 -8.54
CA LEU A 193 20.31 -5.49 -8.70
C LEU A 193 19.66 -5.34 -10.08
N LEU A 194 19.61 -4.14 -10.64
CA LEU A 194 19.10 -3.92 -11.98
C LEU A 194 20.04 -4.46 -13.05
N GLY A 195 21.36 -4.35 -12.87
CA GLY A 195 22.36 -4.97 -13.77
C GLY A 195 22.26 -6.49 -13.79
N ALA A 196 21.99 -7.13 -12.65
CA ALA A 196 21.75 -8.57 -12.58
C ALA A 196 20.46 -9.00 -13.32
N LEU A 197 19.41 -8.18 -13.28
CA LEU A 197 18.18 -8.41 -14.07
C LEU A 197 18.43 -8.34 -15.58
N GLU A 198 19.24 -7.39 -16.06
CA GLU A 198 19.55 -7.23 -17.48
C GLU A 198 20.39 -8.39 -18.02
N THR A 199 21.29 -8.94 -17.21
CA THR A 199 22.17 -10.05 -17.59
C THR A 199 21.53 -11.43 -17.40
N GLY A 200 20.34 -11.49 -16.80
CA GLY A 200 19.69 -12.78 -16.49
C GLY A 200 20.42 -13.58 -15.41
N ALA A 201 21.15 -12.91 -14.53
CA ALA A 201 21.96 -13.51 -13.46
C ALA A 201 21.15 -13.83 -12.18
N PHE A 202 19.85 -14.10 -12.31
CA PHE A 202 18.97 -14.56 -11.22
C PHE A 202 18.45 -15.95 -11.49
#